data_3c605d7f2ba08c4f8326bdaec84aa451
#
_entry.id   3c605d7f2ba08c4f8326bdaec84aa451
#
_cell.length_a   1.000
_cell.length_b   1.000
_cell.length_c   1.000
_cell.angle_alpha   90.00
_cell.angle_beta   90.00
_cell.angle_gamma   90.00
#
_symmetry.space_group_name_H-M   'P 1'
#
loop_
_entity.id
_entity.type
_entity.pdbx_description
1 polymer ?
#
loop_
_entity_poly.entity_id
_entity_poly.type
_entity_poly.pdbx_seq_one_letter_code
_entity_poly.pdbx_strand_id
1 'polypeptide(L)'
;IVNPSSQGAYREAAGKYHDRLTFIEQVQVGAGYGQAILAGRDFAGGEPFLHMVGDHLCFSKTPQRCAMQLCEVASKQECMVSAVQATRESLLPEFGTIGGVRLQDLERVIEVKQVIEKPTPTQAEQELTIAGFRSGTYLCFFGMHVLMPSIFPRLEEVISKSNGPVPLTLGLQAALRRERYLGYEIDGYRYNLGVKYGLLQCQLALGLSGVDRDRILTQLIDLLSIHR
;
A
#
# COMPACT_ATOMS: atom_id res chain seq x y z
N ILE A 1 -14.42 0.36 2.09
CA ILE A 1 -15.13 1.22 1.14
C ILE A 1 -15.28 0.44 -0.13
N VAL A 2 -16.47 0.36 -0.67
CA VAL A 2 -16.81 -0.48 -1.82
C VAL A 2 -17.53 0.32 -2.89
N ASN A 3 -17.39 -0.10 -4.14
CA ASN A 3 -18.23 0.38 -5.23
C ASN A 3 -19.67 -0.15 -5.00
N PRO A 4 -20.72 0.65 -5.18
CA PRO A 4 -22.10 0.22 -5.02
C PRO A 4 -22.47 -1.04 -5.79
N SER A 5 -21.97 -1.19 -7.02
CA SER A 5 -22.18 -2.38 -7.86
C SER A 5 -21.57 -3.67 -7.32
N SER A 6 -20.56 -3.58 -6.45
CA SER A 6 -19.83 -4.74 -5.90
C SER A 6 -20.25 -5.08 -4.47
N GLN A 7 -21.06 -4.25 -3.81
CA GLN A 7 -21.39 -4.40 -2.40
C GLN A 7 -22.06 -5.75 -2.08
N GLY A 8 -22.96 -6.21 -2.94
CA GLY A 8 -23.64 -7.50 -2.76
C GLY A 8 -22.67 -8.68 -2.71
N ALA A 9 -21.73 -8.73 -3.64
CA ALA A 9 -20.71 -9.77 -3.71
C ALA A 9 -19.79 -9.75 -2.49
N TYR A 10 -19.42 -8.57 -2.00
CA TYR A 10 -18.60 -8.45 -0.78
C TYR A 10 -19.37 -8.88 0.47
N ARG A 11 -20.66 -8.56 0.58
CA ARG A 11 -21.51 -9.02 1.68
C ARG A 11 -21.63 -10.54 1.72
N GLU A 12 -21.82 -11.17 0.57
CA GLU A 12 -21.87 -12.62 0.44
C GLU A 12 -20.52 -13.26 0.81
N ALA A 13 -19.41 -12.73 0.29
CA ALA A 13 -18.07 -13.21 0.59
C ALA A 13 -17.67 -13.03 2.07
N ALA A 14 -18.27 -12.08 2.78
CA ALA A 14 -17.98 -11.81 4.19
C ALA A 14 -18.36 -12.99 5.10
N GLY A 15 -19.39 -13.78 4.75
CA GLY A 15 -19.80 -14.97 5.48
C GLY A 15 -19.89 -14.72 7.01
N LYS A 16 -19.17 -15.52 7.79
CA LYS A 16 -19.14 -15.42 9.27
C LYS A 16 -18.57 -14.11 9.83
N TYR A 17 -17.97 -13.27 9.01
CA TYR A 17 -17.41 -11.99 9.43
C TYR A 17 -18.35 -10.82 9.16
N HIS A 18 -19.56 -11.07 8.63
CA HIS A 18 -20.52 -10.03 8.24
C HIS A 18 -20.78 -9.01 9.35
N ASP A 19 -20.99 -9.47 10.59
CA ASP A 19 -21.30 -8.59 11.73
C ASP A 19 -20.10 -7.72 12.20
N ARG A 20 -18.91 -7.99 11.67
CA ARG A 20 -17.68 -7.24 11.96
C ARG A 20 -17.31 -6.27 10.86
N LEU A 21 -18.10 -6.18 9.80
CA LEU A 21 -17.80 -5.37 8.62
C LEU A 21 -18.85 -4.27 8.47
N THR A 22 -18.35 -3.05 8.30
CA THR A 22 -19.15 -1.90 7.88
C THR A 22 -18.85 -1.61 6.42
N PHE A 23 -19.88 -1.61 5.59
CA PHE A 23 -19.76 -1.29 4.17
C PHE A 23 -20.12 0.16 3.94
N ILE A 24 -19.15 0.93 3.41
CA ILE A 24 -19.32 2.34 3.06
C ILE A 24 -19.25 2.44 1.55
N GLU A 25 -20.30 2.97 0.93
CA GLU A 25 -20.36 3.17 -0.51
C GLU A 25 -19.57 4.39 -0.94
N GLN A 26 -18.81 4.24 -2.00
CA GLN A 26 -18.17 5.36 -2.67
C GLN A 26 -19.21 6.03 -3.59
N VAL A 27 -19.76 7.17 -3.17
CA VAL A 27 -20.84 7.86 -3.86
C VAL A 27 -20.44 8.36 -5.26
N GLN A 28 -19.17 8.77 -5.44
CA GLN A 28 -18.63 9.24 -6.72
C GLN A 28 -17.64 8.22 -7.27
N VAL A 29 -18.13 7.32 -8.11
CA VAL A 29 -17.27 6.37 -8.83
C VAL A 29 -16.34 7.15 -9.77
N GLY A 30 -15.03 6.90 -9.67
CA GLY A 30 -14.02 7.60 -10.49
C GLY A 30 -13.46 8.89 -9.91
N ALA A 31 -13.92 9.34 -8.73
CA ALA A 31 -13.40 10.54 -8.07
C ALA A 31 -11.99 10.39 -7.49
N GLY A 32 -11.43 9.18 -7.52
CA GLY A 32 -10.07 8.88 -7.09
C GLY A 32 -9.97 8.28 -5.70
N TYR A 33 -8.78 7.81 -5.39
CA TYR A 33 -8.48 7.05 -4.18
C TYR A 33 -8.57 7.89 -2.90
N GLY A 34 -8.16 9.17 -2.97
CA GLY A 34 -8.28 10.10 -1.84
C GLY A 34 -9.74 10.33 -1.44
N GLN A 35 -10.65 10.41 -2.41
CA GLN A 35 -12.08 10.54 -2.15
C GLN A 35 -12.66 9.29 -1.46
N ALA A 36 -12.20 8.12 -1.87
CA ALA A 36 -12.62 6.87 -1.22
C ALA A 36 -12.22 6.87 0.27
N ILE A 37 -10.99 7.28 0.60
CA ILE A 37 -10.55 7.38 2.00
C ILE A 37 -11.37 8.42 2.77
N LEU A 38 -11.67 9.57 2.16
CA LEU A 38 -12.48 10.62 2.78
C LEU A 38 -13.86 10.12 3.18
N ALA A 39 -14.48 9.24 2.40
CA ALA A 39 -15.76 8.62 2.74
C ALA A 39 -15.71 7.76 4.04
N GLY A 40 -14.52 7.34 4.46
CA GLY A 40 -14.33 6.59 5.70
C GLY A 40 -14.18 7.44 6.97
N ARG A 41 -14.28 8.79 6.88
CA ARG A 41 -14.04 9.70 8.02
C ARG A 41 -14.87 9.37 9.25
N ASP A 42 -16.17 9.25 9.07
CA ASP A 42 -17.11 9.02 10.19
C ASP A 42 -16.86 7.64 10.84
N PHE A 43 -16.50 6.66 10.03
CA PHE A 43 -16.11 5.34 10.51
C PHE A 43 -14.82 5.38 11.34
N ALA A 44 -13.86 6.20 10.95
CA ALA A 44 -12.60 6.35 11.69
C ALA A 44 -12.79 7.04 13.05
N GLY A 45 -13.87 7.81 13.24
CA GLY A 45 -14.28 8.36 14.54
C GLY A 45 -13.28 9.29 15.22
N GLY A 46 -12.33 9.87 14.44
CA GLY A 46 -11.28 10.72 14.99
C GLY A 46 -10.05 9.97 15.51
N GLU A 47 -9.99 8.65 15.36
CA GLU A 47 -8.86 7.81 15.79
C GLU A 47 -7.90 7.50 14.63
N PRO A 48 -6.63 7.18 14.92
CA PRO A 48 -5.72 6.61 13.94
C PRO A 48 -6.27 5.29 13.39
N PHE A 49 -6.11 5.05 12.10
CA PHE A 49 -6.65 3.86 11.47
C PHE A 49 -5.68 3.22 10.48
N LEU A 50 -5.74 1.89 10.39
CA LEU A 50 -5.02 1.15 9.36
C LEU A 50 -5.86 1.12 8.08
N HIS A 51 -5.30 1.68 7.03
CA HIS A 51 -5.83 1.59 5.68
C HIS A 51 -5.09 0.52 4.89
N MET A 52 -5.83 -0.32 4.14
CA MET A 52 -5.27 -1.35 3.27
C MET A 52 -6.02 -1.36 1.94
N VAL A 53 -5.30 -1.52 0.83
CA VAL A 53 -5.91 -1.72 -0.49
C VAL A 53 -6.43 -3.16 -0.61
N GLY A 54 -7.57 -3.32 -1.28
CA GLY A 54 -8.28 -4.62 -1.35
C GLY A 54 -7.71 -5.62 -2.36
N ASP A 55 -6.86 -5.16 -3.27
CA ASP A 55 -6.27 -5.95 -4.36
C ASP A 55 -4.81 -6.38 -4.11
N HIS A 56 -4.30 -6.16 -2.90
CA HIS A 56 -2.96 -6.58 -2.53
C HIS A 56 -3.00 -7.71 -1.49
N LEU A 57 -2.17 -8.72 -1.69
CA LEU A 57 -1.91 -9.75 -0.70
C LEU A 57 -0.49 -9.57 -0.14
N CYS A 58 -0.38 -9.55 1.18
CA CYS A 58 0.87 -9.26 1.89
C CYS A 58 1.33 -10.48 2.69
N PHE A 59 2.57 -10.88 2.47
CA PHE A 59 3.24 -11.99 3.18
C PHE A 59 4.37 -11.46 4.03
N SER A 60 4.35 -11.78 5.30
CA SER A 60 5.46 -11.49 6.19
C SER A 60 6.56 -12.55 6.07
N LYS A 61 7.81 -12.12 6.15
CA LYS A 61 8.98 -12.99 6.30
C LYS A 61 9.24 -13.37 7.76
N THR A 62 8.54 -12.73 8.69
CA THR A 62 8.66 -12.93 10.12
C THR A 62 7.37 -13.51 10.70
N PRO A 63 7.35 -14.03 11.92
CA PRO A 63 6.11 -14.44 12.60
C PRO A 63 5.09 -13.29 12.76
N GLN A 64 5.55 -12.04 12.80
CA GLN A 64 4.69 -10.87 12.91
C GLN A 64 4.10 -10.51 11.54
N ARG A 65 2.78 -10.39 11.44
CA ARG A 65 2.08 -10.01 10.21
C ARG A 65 2.46 -8.60 9.74
N CYS A 66 2.50 -8.37 8.43
CA CYS A 66 2.88 -7.06 7.85
C CYS A 66 2.10 -5.88 8.44
N ALA A 67 0.78 -6.04 8.61
CA ALA A 67 -0.06 -5.01 9.23
C ALA A 67 0.35 -4.69 10.67
N MET A 68 0.71 -5.72 11.45
CA MET A 68 1.18 -5.54 12.83
C MET A 68 2.54 -4.86 12.90
N GLN A 69 3.47 -5.19 11.99
CA GLN A 69 4.76 -4.49 11.89
C GLN A 69 4.54 -2.99 11.70
N LEU A 70 3.63 -2.62 10.79
CA LEU A 70 3.33 -1.22 10.49
C LEU A 70 2.65 -0.50 11.68
N CYS A 71 1.64 -1.13 12.28
CA CYS A 71 0.91 -0.56 13.42
C CYS A 71 1.83 -0.34 14.63
N GLU A 72 2.77 -1.24 14.87
CA GLU A 72 3.73 -1.11 15.97
C GLU A 72 4.64 0.12 15.79
N VAL A 73 5.14 0.34 14.57
CA VAL A 73 5.94 1.53 14.27
C VAL A 73 5.11 2.79 14.45
N ALA A 74 3.89 2.81 13.91
CA ALA A 74 3.02 3.97 14.02
C ALA A 74 2.64 4.30 15.47
N SER A 75 2.35 3.29 16.28
CA SER A 75 2.05 3.46 17.71
C SER A 75 3.25 4.00 18.50
N LYS A 76 4.47 3.49 18.22
CA LYS A 76 5.69 3.95 18.90
C LYS A 76 6.10 5.36 18.49
N GLN A 77 5.84 5.74 17.25
CA GLN A 77 6.25 7.03 16.69
C GLN A 77 5.16 8.10 16.73
N GLU A 78 3.93 7.73 17.08
CA GLU A 78 2.76 8.60 17.19
C GLU A 78 2.55 9.51 15.96
N CYS A 79 2.79 8.96 14.77
CA CYS A 79 2.67 9.69 13.51
C CYS A 79 2.15 8.78 12.38
N MET A 80 1.82 9.37 11.24
CA MET A 80 1.48 8.62 10.04
C MET A 80 2.66 7.78 9.58
N VAL A 81 2.39 6.53 9.20
CA VAL A 81 3.40 5.61 8.67
C VAL A 81 2.82 4.89 7.46
N SER A 82 3.54 4.89 6.36
CA SER A 82 3.22 4.06 5.20
C SER A 82 4.19 2.91 5.06
N ALA A 83 3.64 1.73 4.81
CA ALA A 83 4.42 0.57 4.42
C ALA A 83 5.01 0.80 3.03
N VAL A 84 6.30 0.54 2.88
CA VAL A 84 7.03 0.66 1.61
C VAL A 84 7.86 -0.58 1.32
N GLN A 85 8.21 -0.76 0.06
CA GLN A 85 9.05 -1.86 -0.41
C GLN A 85 10.03 -1.36 -1.45
N ALA A 86 11.26 -1.85 -1.40
CA ALA A 86 12.24 -1.66 -2.46
C ALA A 86 11.72 -2.22 -3.78
N THR A 87 11.59 -1.37 -4.77
CA THR A 87 10.94 -1.65 -6.05
C THR A 87 11.84 -1.18 -7.19
N ARG A 88 11.92 -1.98 -8.26
CA ARG A 88 12.70 -1.63 -9.45
C ARG A 88 12.07 -0.48 -10.21
N GLU A 89 12.88 0.34 -10.84
CA GLU A 89 12.50 1.48 -11.67
C GLU A 89 11.40 1.17 -12.70
N SER A 90 11.46 0.01 -13.34
CA SER A 90 10.47 -0.42 -14.33
C SER A 90 9.03 -0.53 -13.81
N LEU A 91 8.85 -0.59 -12.49
CA LEU A 91 7.54 -0.69 -11.83
C LEU A 91 7.06 0.64 -11.23
N LEU A 92 7.81 1.72 -11.34
CA LEU A 92 7.42 3.04 -10.85
C LEU A 92 6.04 3.51 -11.37
N PRO A 93 5.65 3.25 -12.64
CA PRO A 93 4.34 3.64 -13.15
C PRO A 93 3.14 3.00 -12.45
N GLU A 94 3.38 1.98 -11.61
CA GLU A 94 2.31 1.28 -10.89
C GLU A 94 2.05 1.86 -9.49
N PHE A 95 3.02 2.60 -8.90
CA PHE A 95 3.01 2.91 -7.46
C PHE A 95 3.33 4.37 -7.14
N GLY A 96 2.71 4.87 -6.08
CA GLY A 96 3.22 6.03 -5.37
C GLY A 96 4.56 5.69 -4.72
N THR A 97 5.48 6.63 -4.74
CA THR A 97 6.89 6.45 -4.35
C THR A 97 7.30 7.54 -3.37
N ILE A 98 8.15 7.20 -2.41
CA ILE A 98 8.67 8.13 -1.42
C ILE A 98 10.16 8.40 -1.62
N GLY A 99 10.57 9.63 -1.30
CA GLY A 99 11.96 10.03 -1.06
C GLY A 99 12.14 10.51 0.37
N GLY A 100 13.34 10.42 0.90
CA GLY A 100 13.58 10.83 2.27
C GLY A 100 14.92 10.38 2.84
N VAL A 101 15.02 10.35 4.15
CA VAL A 101 16.25 10.03 4.87
C VAL A 101 16.02 8.83 5.78
N ARG A 102 16.90 7.84 5.70
CA ARG A 102 16.88 6.69 6.62
C ARG A 102 17.23 7.14 8.03
N LEU A 103 16.41 6.79 9.00
CA LEU A 103 16.69 7.07 10.40
C LEU A 103 17.72 6.07 10.94
N GLN A 104 18.78 6.57 11.57
CA GLN A 104 19.88 5.71 12.06
C GLN A 104 19.46 4.88 13.29
N ASP A 105 18.62 5.46 14.14
CA ASP A 105 18.18 4.85 15.40
C ASP A 105 16.99 3.88 15.25
N LEU A 106 16.41 3.81 14.05
CA LEU A 106 15.23 2.99 13.76
C LEU A 106 15.45 2.17 12.51
N GLU A 107 15.58 0.86 12.69
CA GLU A 107 15.77 -0.06 11.56
C GLU A 107 14.59 0.03 10.58
N ARG A 108 14.90 0.11 9.28
CA ARG A 108 13.92 0.12 8.18
C ARG A 108 12.95 1.30 8.16
N VAL A 109 13.21 2.35 8.97
CA VAL A 109 12.37 3.55 9.02
C VAL A 109 13.02 4.68 8.23
N ILE A 110 12.19 5.33 7.41
CA ILE A 110 12.56 6.47 6.57
C ILE A 110 11.74 7.67 7.01
N GLU A 111 12.38 8.78 7.31
CA GLU A 111 11.69 10.06 7.41
C GLU A 111 11.39 10.55 6.02
N VAL A 112 10.11 10.58 5.65
CA VAL A 112 9.66 10.96 4.31
C VAL A 112 9.85 12.46 4.13
N LYS A 113 10.42 12.86 2.98
CA LYS A 113 10.61 14.26 2.59
C LYS A 113 9.83 14.59 1.32
N GLN A 114 9.53 13.58 0.51
CA GLN A 114 8.81 13.73 -0.76
C GLN A 114 7.94 12.51 -1.02
N VAL A 115 6.79 12.74 -1.65
CA VAL A 115 5.87 11.69 -2.14
C VAL A 115 5.45 12.07 -3.56
N ILE A 116 5.60 11.16 -4.51
CA ILE A 116 5.17 11.37 -5.89
C ILE A 116 4.33 10.17 -6.35
N GLU A 117 3.16 10.45 -6.94
CA GLU A 117 2.32 9.42 -7.55
C GLU A 117 2.91 9.02 -8.90
N LYS A 118 3.23 7.72 -9.06
CA LYS A 118 3.67 7.13 -10.33
C LYS A 118 4.74 7.96 -11.03
N PRO A 119 5.89 8.22 -10.37
CA PRO A 119 6.91 9.08 -10.91
C PRO A 119 7.53 8.50 -12.20
N THR A 120 7.99 9.37 -13.07
CA THR A 120 8.88 8.94 -14.14
C THR A 120 10.25 8.55 -13.58
N PRO A 121 11.06 7.72 -14.27
CA PRO A 121 12.42 7.39 -13.84
C PRO A 121 13.26 8.63 -13.53
N THR A 122 13.20 9.64 -14.39
CA THR A 122 13.93 10.90 -14.19
C THR A 122 13.51 11.64 -12.93
N GLN A 123 12.20 11.74 -12.68
CA GLN A 123 11.71 12.34 -11.43
C GLN A 123 12.15 11.55 -10.19
N ALA A 124 12.08 10.23 -10.27
CA ALA A 124 12.49 9.38 -9.16
C ALA A 124 13.99 9.52 -8.86
N GLU A 125 14.83 9.59 -9.88
CA GLU A 125 16.27 9.80 -9.72
C GLU A 125 16.60 11.16 -9.10
N GLN A 126 15.87 12.21 -9.47
CA GLN A 126 16.12 13.56 -8.98
C GLN A 126 15.56 13.82 -7.58
N GLU A 127 14.40 13.25 -7.23
CA GLU A 127 13.62 13.68 -6.08
C GLU A 127 13.39 12.57 -5.02
N LEU A 128 13.58 11.29 -5.38
CA LEU A 128 13.15 10.17 -4.53
C LEU A 128 14.29 9.21 -4.16
N THR A 129 15.54 9.58 -4.42
CA THR A 129 16.69 8.76 -4.03
C THR A 129 16.86 8.76 -2.51
N ILE A 130 17.18 7.58 -1.97
CA ILE A 130 17.46 7.39 -0.55
C ILE A 130 18.83 6.72 -0.43
N ALA A 131 19.68 7.27 0.41
CA ALA A 131 21.03 6.74 0.63
C ALA A 131 20.98 5.27 1.10
N GLY A 132 21.86 4.44 0.56
CA GLY A 132 21.98 3.02 0.89
C GLY A 132 21.16 2.08 -0.02
N PHE A 133 20.36 2.60 -0.95
CA PHE A 133 19.74 1.79 -1.98
C PHE A 133 20.57 1.73 -3.26
N ARG A 134 20.45 0.60 -3.96
CA ARG A 134 21.06 0.43 -5.28
C ARG A 134 20.41 1.39 -6.28
N SER A 135 21.20 1.97 -7.18
CA SER A 135 20.68 2.76 -8.30
C SER A 135 19.59 2.00 -9.08
N GLY A 136 18.53 2.70 -9.48
CA GLY A 136 17.34 2.11 -10.11
C GLY A 136 16.42 1.33 -9.16
N THR A 137 16.58 1.53 -7.84
CA THR A 137 15.70 0.96 -6.81
C THR A 137 15.15 2.07 -5.94
N TYR A 138 13.82 2.09 -5.78
CA TYR A 138 13.08 3.14 -5.06
C TYR A 138 12.12 2.53 -4.06
N LEU A 139 11.76 3.27 -3.02
CA LEU A 139 10.77 2.84 -2.05
C LEU A 139 9.36 3.21 -2.50
N CYS A 140 8.62 2.20 -2.95
CA CYS A 140 7.24 2.34 -3.39
C CYS A 140 6.26 1.88 -2.32
N PHE A 141 5.05 2.45 -2.31
CA PHE A 141 4.03 2.07 -1.37
C PHE A 141 3.67 0.60 -1.47
N PHE A 142 3.50 0.00 -0.29
CA PHE A 142 3.17 -1.41 -0.12
C PHE A 142 1.65 -1.68 -0.15
N GLY A 143 0.84 -0.63 -0.17
CA GLY A 143 -0.63 -0.72 -0.13
C GLY A 143 -1.21 -0.77 1.29
N MET A 144 -0.41 -0.44 2.30
CA MET A 144 -0.85 -0.29 3.70
C MET A 144 -0.34 1.03 4.27
N HIS A 145 -1.21 1.72 5.02
CA HIS A 145 -0.91 2.99 5.66
C HIS A 145 -1.58 3.04 7.03
N VAL A 146 -0.86 3.44 8.07
CA VAL A 146 -1.49 3.94 9.28
C VAL A 146 -1.63 5.45 9.11
N LEU A 147 -2.87 5.91 9.06
CA LEU A 147 -3.23 7.29 8.83
C LEU A 147 -3.75 7.92 10.12
N MET A 148 -3.38 9.17 10.36
CA MET A 148 -3.91 9.98 11.45
C MET A 148 -5.17 10.71 10.97
N PRO A 149 -6.10 11.09 11.87
CA PRO A 149 -7.31 11.85 11.52
C PRO A 149 -7.03 13.15 10.77
N SER A 150 -5.85 13.71 10.94
CA SER A 150 -5.35 14.89 10.21
C SER A 150 -5.31 14.72 8.69
N ILE A 151 -5.33 13.48 8.18
CA ILE A 151 -5.37 13.21 6.73
C ILE A 151 -6.67 13.72 6.09
N PHE A 152 -7.80 13.66 6.79
CA PHE A 152 -9.10 14.05 6.23
C PHE A 152 -9.17 15.51 5.80
N PRO A 153 -8.83 16.53 6.64
CA PRO A 153 -8.79 17.91 6.18
C PRO A 153 -7.74 18.15 5.07
N ARG A 154 -6.67 17.35 4.99
CA ARG A 154 -5.70 17.46 3.90
C ARG A 154 -6.28 16.97 2.58
N LEU A 155 -7.01 15.85 2.62
CA LEU A 155 -7.71 15.33 1.46
C LEU A 155 -8.80 16.31 0.98
N GLU A 156 -9.58 16.89 1.89
CA GLU A 156 -10.58 17.91 1.53
C GLU A 156 -9.94 19.13 0.85
N GLU A 157 -8.84 19.64 1.41
CA GLU A 157 -8.11 20.77 0.83
C GLU A 157 -7.62 20.47 -0.60
N VAL A 158 -7.09 19.28 -0.84
CA VAL A 158 -6.58 18.89 -2.16
C VAL A 158 -7.74 18.64 -3.13
N ILE A 159 -8.79 17.95 -2.69
CA ILE A 159 -9.97 17.64 -3.51
C ILE A 159 -10.68 18.92 -3.94
N SER A 160 -10.83 19.91 -3.04
CA SER A 160 -11.48 21.17 -3.37
C SER A 160 -10.74 22.01 -4.44
N LYS A 161 -9.45 21.77 -4.61
CA LYS A 161 -8.59 22.44 -5.60
C LYS A 161 -8.39 21.65 -6.89
N SER A 162 -8.89 20.42 -6.94
CA SER A 162 -8.69 19.50 -8.07
C SER A 162 -9.94 19.43 -8.96
N ASN A 163 -9.73 19.41 -10.27
CA ASN A 163 -10.80 19.18 -11.25
C ASN A 163 -10.89 17.71 -11.72
N GLY A 164 -10.22 16.79 -11.07
CA GLY A 164 -10.17 15.39 -11.47
C GLY A 164 -9.94 14.43 -10.30
N PRO A 165 -9.72 13.14 -10.58
CA PRO A 165 -9.46 12.14 -9.55
C PRO A 165 -8.25 12.50 -8.68
N VAL A 166 -8.43 12.45 -7.37
CA VAL A 166 -7.36 12.77 -6.41
C VAL A 166 -6.78 11.48 -5.83
N PRO A 167 -5.49 11.17 -6.09
CA PRO A 167 -4.82 10.05 -5.45
C PRO A 167 -4.53 10.36 -3.97
N LEU A 168 -4.37 9.31 -3.16
CA LEU A 168 -3.99 9.46 -1.74
C LEU A 168 -2.66 10.21 -1.58
N THR A 169 -1.73 10.00 -2.49
CA THR A 169 -0.39 10.61 -2.47
C THR A 169 -0.41 12.14 -2.37
N LEU A 170 -1.38 12.80 -2.99
CA LEU A 170 -1.54 14.26 -2.85
C LEU A 170 -1.98 14.66 -1.42
N GLY A 171 -2.84 13.87 -0.80
CA GLY A 171 -3.20 14.07 0.62
C GLY A 171 -2.01 13.85 1.54
N LEU A 172 -1.22 12.79 1.31
CA LEU A 172 0.01 12.52 2.07
C LEU A 172 1.05 13.61 1.89
N GLN A 173 1.21 14.13 0.67
CA GLN A 173 2.13 15.23 0.40
C GLN A 173 1.67 16.54 1.09
N ALA A 174 0.37 16.79 1.15
CA ALA A 174 -0.17 17.93 1.89
C ALA A 174 0.03 17.78 3.42
N ALA A 175 -0.11 16.57 3.94
CA ALA A 175 0.14 16.27 5.35
C ALA A 175 1.63 16.40 5.70
N LEU A 176 2.53 15.90 4.86
CA LEU A 176 3.98 15.98 5.04
C LEU A 176 4.50 17.41 5.28
N ARG A 177 3.82 18.41 4.76
CA ARG A 177 4.19 19.83 4.97
C ARG A 177 3.92 20.35 6.39
N ARG A 178 3.16 19.61 7.20
CA ARG A 178 2.63 20.07 8.49
C ARG A 178 2.92 19.13 9.66
N GLU A 179 3.20 17.88 9.36
CA GLU A 179 3.38 16.85 10.37
C GLU A 179 4.45 15.83 9.94
N ARG A 180 4.99 15.13 10.93
CA ARG A 180 5.96 14.06 10.69
C ARG A 180 5.28 12.90 10.00
N TYR A 181 5.93 12.39 8.97
CA TYR A 181 5.47 11.24 8.21
C TYR A 181 6.61 10.28 7.94
N LEU A 182 6.38 9.00 8.20
CA LEU A 182 7.38 7.95 8.07
C LEU A 182 7.01 6.94 7.00
N GLY A 183 8.04 6.43 6.33
CA GLY A 183 7.98 5.20 5.56
C GLY A 183 8.59 4.07 6.38
N TYR A 184 7.95 2.90 6.38
CA TYR A 184 8.50 1.70 7.00
C TYR A 184 8.67 0.60 5.96
N GLU A 185 9.91 0.15 5.76
CA GLU A 185 10.22 -0.94 4.85
C GLU A 185 9.80 -2.27 5.47
N ILE A 186 8.64 -2.78 5.03
CA ILE A 186 8.06 -4.03 5.56
C ILE A 186 9.00 -5.22 5.31
N ASP A 187 9.18 -6.04 6.34
CA ASP A 187 9.83 -7.34 6.16
C ASP A 187 8.85 -8.37 5.62
N GLY A 188 8.61 -8.26 4.35
CA GLY A 188 7.59 -9.07 3.67
C GLY A 188 7.58 -8.87 2.17
N TYR A 189 6.59 -9.47 1.54
CA TYR A 189 6.33 -9.37 0.10
C TYR A 189 4.89 -8.91 -0.13
N ARG A 190 4.68 -8.13 -1.19
CA ARG A 190 3.38 -7.74 -1.68
C ARG A 190 3.16 -8.34 -3.07
N TYR A 191 1.96 -8.85 -3.29
CA TYR A 191 1.48 -9.29 -4.59
C TYR A 191 0.24 -8.47 -4.96
N ASN A 192 0.29 -7.80 -6.10
CA ASN A 192 -0.83 -7.04 -6.63
C ASN A 192 -1.70 -7.98 -7.47
N LEU A 193 -2.91 -8.28 -6.99
CA LEU A 193 -3.88 -9.16 -7.67
C LEU A 193 -4.58 -8.46 -8.84
N GLY A 194 -4.58 -7.13 -8.86
CA GLY A 194 -5.25 -6.30 -9.86
C GLY A 194 -4.50 -6.17 -11.19
N VAL A 195 -3.25 -6.63 -11.28
CA VAL A 195 -2.47 -6.58 -12.52
C VAL A 195 -2.56 -7.89 -13.30
N LYS A 196 -2.28 -7.83 -14.61
CA LYS A 196 -2.20 -9.01 -15.45
C LYS A 196 -1.22 -10.04 -14.85
N TYR A 197 -1.66 -11.27 -14.68
CA TYR A 197 -0.93 -12.36 -14.03
C TYR A 197 -0.62 -12.18 -12.53
N GLY A 198 -1.12 -11.13 -11.87
CA GLY A 198 -0.89 -10.90 -10.43
C GLY A 198 -1.45 -12.03 -9.57
N LEU A 199 -2.67 -12.50 -9.88
CA LEU A 199 -3.26 -13.66 -9.19
C LEU A 199 -2.40 -14.93 -9.36
N LEU A 200 -1.92 -15.21 -10.58
CA LEU A 200 -1.04 -16.35 -10.84
C LEU A 200 0.26 -16.25 -10.03
N GLN A 201 0.91 -15.08 -10.02
CA GLN A 201 2.11 -14.86 -9.24
C GLN A 201 1.87 -15.07 -7.75
N CYS A 202 0.73 -14.59 -7.24
CA CYS A 202 0.34 -14.78 -5.85
C CYS A 202 0.11 -16.26 -5.50
N GLN A 203 -0.59 -16.99 -6.35
CA GLN A 203 -0.84 -18.43 -6.17
C GLN A 203 0.47 -19.24 -6.16
N LEU A 204 1.38 -18.93 -7.09
CA LEU A 204 2.71 -19.56 -7.12
C LEU A 204 3.51 -19.26 -5.86
N ALA A 205 3.51 -18.00 -5.42
CA ALA A 205 4.23 -17.59 -4.20
C ALA A 205 3.66 -18.29 -2.96
N LEU A 206 2.32 -18.39 -2.85
CA LEU A 206 1.65 -19.13 -1.77
C LEU A 206 2.04 -20.61 -1.79
N GLY A 207 1.92 -21.25 -2.94
CA GLY A 207 2.22 -22.65 -3.09
C GLY A 207 3.69 -22.97 -2.77
N LEU A 208 4.61 -22.14 -3.25
CA LEU A 208 6.06 -22.28 -3.00
C LEU A 208 6.47 -21.93 -1.56
N SER A 209 5.61 -21.30 -0.78
CA SER A 209 5.84 -20.99 0.65
C SER A 209 5.18 -22.00 1.58
N GLY A 210 4.34 -22.88 1.07
CA GLY A 210 3.56 -23.85 1.83
C GLY A 210 4.22 -25.23 1.94
N VAL A 211 3.52 -26.15 2.58
CA VAL A 211 3.94 -27.56 2.79
C VAL A 211 4.08 -28.34 1.49
N ASP A 212 3.38 -27.94 0.44
CA ASP A 212 3.41 -28.58 -0.89
C ASP A 212 4.49 -28.00 -1.83
N ARG A 213 5.43 -27.24 -1.30
CA ARG A 213 6.47 -26.54 -2.08
C ARG A 213 7.17 -27.41 -3.12
N ASP A 214 7.66 -28.57 -2.69
CA ASP A 214 8.47 -29.44 -3.55
C ASP A 214 7.62 -30.09 -4.65
N ARG A 215 6.38 -30.44 -4.34
CA ARG A 215 5.42 -30.95 -5.32
C ARG A 215 5.10 -29.90 -6.39
N ILE A 216 4.84 -28.66 -5.97
CA ILE A 216 4.52 -27.55 -6.89
C ILE A 216 5.75 -27.21 -7.73
N LEU A 217 6.94 -27.19 -7.15
CA LEU A 217 8.18 -26.95 -7.89
C LEU A 217 8.41 -28.01 -8.99
N THR A 218 8.21 -29.28 -8.67
CA THR A 218 8.32 -30.37 -9.64
C THR A 218 7.32 -30.16 -10.80
N GLN A 219 6.06 -29.89 -10.49
CA GLN A 219 5.03 -29.64 -11.53
C GLN A 219 5.37 -28.43 -12.41
N LEU A 220 5.96 -27.36 -11.85
CA LEU A 220 6.39 -26.21 -12.63
C LEU A 220 7.54 -26.56 -13.59
N ILE A 221 8.50 -27.37 -13.14
CA ILE A 221 9.61 -27.84 -13.97
C ILE A 221 9.06 -28.70 -15.13
N ASP A 222 8.13 -29.60 -14.84
CA ASP A 222 7.48 -30.44 -15.86
C ASP A 222 6.76 -29.59 -16.91
N LEU A 223 5.97 -28.60 -16.48
CA LEU A 223 5.30 -27.64 -17.39
C LEU A 223 6.28 -26.88 -18.28
N LEU A 224 7.40 -26.41 -17.73
CA LEU A 224 8.44 -25.72 -18.49
C LEU A 224 9.14 -26.64 -19.50
N SER A 225 9.20 -27.95 -19.23
CA SER A 225 9.79 -28.92 -20.15
C SER A 225 8.89 -29.23 -21.35
N ILE A 226 7.58 -29.18 -21.16
CA ILE A 226 6.57 -29.47 -22.20
C ILE A 226 6.38 -28.29 -23.15
N HIS A 227 6.52 -27.05 -22.65
CA HIS A 227 6.25 -25.81 -23.39
C HIS A 227 7.55 -25.10 -23.84
N ARG A 228 8.49 -25.85 -24.38
CA ARG A 228 9.71 -25.30 -25.02
C ARG A 228 9.42 -24.78 -26.41
#